data_7e4f36ea65c42527108d4ef1e63b04ee
#
_entry.id   7e4f36ea65c42527108d4ef1e63b04ee
#
_cell.length_a   1.000
_cell.length_b   1.000
_cell.length_c   1.000
_cell.angle_alpha   90.00
_cell.angle_beta   90.00
_cell.angle_gamma   90.00
#
_symmetry.space_group_name_H-M   'P 1'
#
loop_
_entity.id
_entity.type
_entity.pdbx_description
1 polymer ?
#
loop_
_entity_poly.entity_id
_entity_poly.type
_entity_poly.pdbx_seq_one_letter_code
_entity_poly.pdbx_strand_id
1 'polypeptide(L)'
;PDMNTVLAQNRVSAASAKLPPAVTKYGVTTKKSLPNIMLALTLTSDGRYDQDFLGNYALINIKDQLARVKGIGRVDVMGAANYSMRIWVKPDRLAKIGMTVPEIMDAINEQNVIVPGGKFGAEPAPPGTEFTYTVRLPERFNSPEEFEDIVIRTAPDGSQVKIGDVATVNLGVETYSMIPRSNGETCAIIALYQAPGSNAVELAEQIIAEMDELSKGFPESVKYEIGLDTTLPITAGIKDIIVTLIIALLLVVLVVFIFIQDWRATLIPTLAIPVSLIGAFIFFPLLGFTINVLSLLGLVLAIGIVVDDAIVVVEAVQVNIAKGMKAKEATLDAMSKVTAPVIATTLVLVAVFIPVAGLAGITGLLYQQFAITIVVSVLVSSVNALTLSPALCSLLLKEPKPYKGALGWFFEKFNHGMDKSTDAYMSMTNIIGRKIKRSMLFILLMTVGAGVFGSLVPGGFIPEEDMGYFYVNIQLPNAASLQRTAVISNEIEEILMEYPE
;
A
#
# COMPACT_ATOMS: atom_id res chain seq x y z
N PRO A 1 6.65 7.68 -14.86
CA PRO A 1 5.18 7.44 -14.83
C PRO A 1 4.40 8.56 -15.52
N ASP A 2 4.77 9.84 -15.30
CA ASP A 2 3.99 11.00 -15.81
C ASP A 2 4.02 11.10 -17.33
N MET A 3 5.16 10.85 -17.96
CA MET A 3 5.27 10.80 -19.41
C MET A 3 4.36 9.72 -20.02
N ASN A 4 4.24 8.55 -19.37
CA ASN A 4 3.37 7.47 -19.86
C ASN A 4 1.88 7.87 -19.79
N THR A 5 1.47 8.65 -18.78
CA THR A 5 0.10 9.18 -18.69
C THR A 5 -0.18 10.16 -19.82
N VAL A 6 0.77 11.06 -20.14
CA VAL A 6 0.66 12.00 -21.27
C VAL A 6 0.58 11.25 -22.60
N LEU A 7 1.44 10.24 -22.80
CA LEU A 7 1.41 9.41 -24.00
C LEU A 7 0.09 8.63 -24.16
N ALA A 8 -0.44 8.08 -23.05
CA ALA A 8 -1.73 7.41 -23.04
C ALA A 8 -2.86 8.39 -23.40
N GLN A 9 -2.88 9.58 -22.77
CA GLN A 9 -3.87 10.61 -23.05
C GLN A 9 -3.82 11.06 -24.51
N ASN A 10 -2.63 11.27 -25.08
CA ASN A 10 -2.47 11.65 -26.49
C ASN A 10 -3.01 10.57 -27.43
N ARG A 11 -2.76 9.28 -27.13
CA ARG A 11 -3.31 8.16 -27.94
C ARG A 11 -4.81 8.05 -27.82
N VAL A 12 -5.38 8.25 -26.63
CA VAL A 12 -6.83 8.28 -26.40
C VAL A 12 -7.45 9.44 -27.20
N SER A 13 -6.87 10.63 -27.11
CA SER A 13 -7.37 11.80 -27.87
C SER A 13 -7.32 11.56 -29.38
N ALA A 14 -6.25 10.95 -29.90
CA ALA A 14 -6.15 10.60 -31.33
C ALA A 14 -7.17 9.53 -31.75
N ALA A 15 -7.55 8.62 -30.85
CA ALA A 15 -8.53 7.58 -31.12
C ALA A 15 -9.99 8.09 -30.98
N SER A 16 -10.24 9.20 -30.30
CA SER A 16 -11.57 9.72 -29.97
C SER A 16 -12.47 9.91 -31.21
N ALA A 17 -11.87 10.34 -32.34
CA ALA A 17 -12.61 10.50 -33.59
C ALA A 17 -13.11 9.16 -34.19
N LYS A 18 -12.57 8.03 -33.75
CA LYS A 18 -12.93 6.68 -34.22
C LYS A 18 -13.87 5.94 -33.26
N LEU A 19 -14.17 6.56 -32.11
CA LEU A 19 -15.03 5.95 -31.10
C LEU A 19 -16.52 6.18 -31.47
N PRO A 20 -17.40 5.25 -31.08
CA PRO A 20 -18.85 5.42 -31.25
C PRO A 20 -19.34 6.68 -30.53
N PRO A 21 -20.40 7.38 -31.07
CA PRO A 21 -20.95 8.58 -30.44
C PRO A 21 -21.39 8.39 -29.01
N ALA A 22 -21.86 7.22 -28.64
CA ALA A 22 -22.21 6.87 -27.24
C ALA A 22 -21.01 6.98 -26.28
N VAL A 23 -19.82 6.56 -26.72
CA VAL A 23 -18.60 6.64 -25.92
C VAL A 23 -18.07 8.07 -25.83
N THR A 24 -18.10 8.80 -26.97
CA THR A 24 -17.60 10.19 -27.01
C THR A 24 -18.50 11.14 -26.20
N LYS A 25 -19.79 10.84 -26.10
CA LYS A 25 -20.75 11.61 -25.29
C LYS A 25 -20.41 11.55 -23.78
N TYR A 26 -19.99 10.39 -23.28
CA TYR A 26 -19.53 10.23 -21.89
C TYR A 26 -18.09 10.68 -21.68
N GLY A 27 -17.29 10.72 -22.73
CA GLY A 27 -15.87 11.02 -22.70
C GLY A 27 -15.00 9.85 -22.24
N VAL A 28 -13.70 9.96 -22.50
CA VAL A 28 -12.68 9.00 -22.05
C VAL A 28 -11.64 9.74 -21.26
N THR A 29 -11.42 9.32 -20.02
CA THR A 29 -10.44 9.94 -19.13
C THR A 29 -9.28 8.98 -18.84
N THR A 30 -8.08 9.53 -18.76
CA THR A 30 -6.88 8.78 -18.37
C THR A 30 -6.48 9.19 -16.96
N LYS A 31 -6.39 8.23 -16.05
CA LYS A 31 -5.99 8.47 -14.66
C LYS A 31 -4.81 7.60 -14.26
N LYS A 32 -3.94 8.14 -13.40
CA LYS A 32 -2.81 7.43 -12.83
C LYS A 32 -3.20 6.90 -11.46
N SER A 33 -3.47 5.60 -11.36
CA SER A 33 -3.82 4.95 -10.08
C SER A 33 -3.31 3.52 -10.05
N LEU A 34 -3.11 2.97 -8.85
CA LEU A 34 -2.95 1.53 -8.68
C LEU A 34 -4.30 0.84 -8.90
N PRO A 35 -4.31 -0.44 -9.33
CA PRO A 35 -5.56 -1.14 -9.65
C PRO A 35 -6.37 -1.56 -8.42
N ASN A 36 -5.70 -1.78 -7.28
CA ASN A 36 -6.34 -2.29 -6.08
C ASN A 36 -6.93 -1.17 -5.22
N ILE A 37 -8.06 -1.45 -4.60
CA ILE A 37 -8.66 -0.57 -3.59
C ILE A 37 -7.72 -0.56 -2.38
N MET A 38 -7.33 0.64 -1.97
CA MET A 38 -6.51 0.84 -0.76
C MET A 38 -7.38 0.98 0.48
N LEU A 39 -8.44 1.78 0.37
CA LEU A 39 -9.40 2.04 1.44
C LEU A 39 -10.80 2.06 0.84
N ALA A 40 -11.75 1.40 1.49
CA ALA A 40 -13.17 1.50 1.16
C ALA A 40 -13.93 2.06 2.35
N LEU A 41 -14.61 3.18 2.15
CA LEU A 41 -15.47 3.80 3.13
C LEU A 41 -16.92 3.51 2.75
N THR A 42 -17.74 3.20 3.74
CA THR A 42 -19.17 2.96 3.56
C THR A 42 -19.97 4.11 4.20
N LEU A 43 -20.95 4.61 3.48
CA LEU A 43 -21.93 5.55 4.02
C LEU A 43 -23.22 4.79 4.27
N THR A 44 -23.72 4.85 5.49
CA THR A 44 -24.95 4.19 5.95
C THR A 44 -25.93 5.21 6.53
N SER A 45 -27.20 4.83 6.62
CA SER A 45 -28.25 5.59 7.29
C SER A 45 -29.14 4.64 8.06
N ASP A 46 -29.84 5.16 9.07
CA ASP A 46 -30.84 4.44 9.88
C ASP A 46 -32.15 4.07 9.11
N GLY A 47 -32.11 4.05 7.80
CA GLY A 47 -33.26 3.84 6.92
C GLY A 47 -34.00 5.13 6.52
N ARG A 48 -33.55 6.29 6.98
CA ARG A 48 -34.12 7.59 6.60
C ARG A 48 -33.78 8.00 5.18
N TYR A 49 -32.59 7.61 4.71
CA TYR A 49 -32.10 7.87 3.36
C TYR A 49 -31.80 6.55 2.66
N ASP A 50 -32.21 6.48 1.40
CA ASP A 50 -31.96 5.33 0.53
C ASP A 50 -30.55 5.34 -0.08
N GLN A 51 -30.22 4.26 -0.76
CA GLN A 51 -28.93 4.09 -1.45
C GLN A 51 -28.68 5.19 -2.48
N ASP A 52 -29.71 5.61 -3.20
CA ASP A 52 -29.61 6.59 -4.27
C ASP A 52 -29.22 7.96 -3.70
N PHE A 53 -29.81 8.34 -2.56
CA PHE A 53 -29.42 9.55 -1.84
C PHE A 53 -28.00 9.48 -1.31
N LEU A 54 -27.63 8.39 -0.61
CA LEU A 54 -26.30 8.22 -0.04
C LEU A 54 -25.21 8.25 -1.12
N GLY A 55 -25.45 7.59 -2.24
CA GLY A 55 -24.56 7.58 -3.37
C GLY A 55 -24.41 8.94 -4.04
N ASN A 56 -25.51 9.66 -4.25
CA ASN A 56 -25.49 11.00 -4.81
C ASN A 56 -24.84 12.01 -3.86
N TYR A 57 -25.13 11.92 -2.56
CA TYR A 57 -24.47 12.73 -1.52
C TYR A 57 -22.96 12.54 -1.53
N ALA A 58 -22.50 11.29 -1.62
CA ALA A 58 -21.08 10.97 -1.73
C ALA A 58 -20.43 11.55 -2.99
N LEU A 59 -21.13 11.49 -4.14
CA LEU A 59 -20.63 12.06 -5.39
C LEU A 59 -20.45 13.58 -5.32
N ILE A 60 -21.41 14.29 -4.73
CA ILE A 60 -21.44 15.77 -4.74
C ILE A 60 -20.56 16.35 -3.65
N ASN A 61 -20.63 15.79 -2.41
CA ASN A 61 -20.07 16.43 -1.23
C ASN A 61 -18.72 15.83 -0.78
N ILE A 62 -18.44 14.56 -1.10
CA ILE A 62 -17.29 13.84 -0.53
C ILE A 62 -16.24 13.55 -1.59
N LYS A 63 -16.61 13.01 -2.73
CA LYS A 63 -15.69 12.50 -3.77
C LYS A 63 -14.63 13.51 -4.17
N ASP A 64 -15.02 14.75 -4.45
CA ASP A 64 -14.10 15.78 -4.93
C ASP A 64 -13.20 16.32 -3.83
N GLN A 65 -13.63 16.30 -2.58
CA GLN A 65 -12.79 16.67 -1.44
C GLN A 65 -11.71 15.60 -1.23
N LEU A 66 -12.09 14.33 -1.18
CA LEU A 66 -11.15 13.22 -1.07
C LEU A 66 -10.18 13.16 -2.27
N ALA A 67 -10.66 13.42 -3.48
CA ALA A 67 -9.81 13.41 -4.68
C ALA A 67 -8.68 14.48 -4.66
N ARG A 68 -8.78 15.49 -3.79
CA ARG A 68 -7.76 16.55 -3.61
C ARG A 68 -6.67 16.13 -2.62
N VAL A 69 -6.87 15.09 -1.82
CA VAL A 69 -5.86 14.59 -0.89
C VAL A 69 -4.65 14.10 -1.66
N LYS A 70 -3.47 14.59 -1.28
CA LYS A 70 -2.23 14.28 -1.98
C LYS A 70 -1.90 12.79 -1.88
N GLY A 71 -1.74 12.12 -3.00
CA GLY A 71 -1.43 10.70 -3.06
C GLY A 71 -2.61 9.83 -3.52
N ILE A 72 -3.81 10.40 -3.64
CA ILE A 72 -4.94 9.73 -4.27
C ILE A 72 -4.77 9.71 -5.80
N GLY A 73 -4.94 8.54 -6.40
CA GLY A 73 -4.98 8.35 -7.85
C GLY A 73 -6.39 8.40 -8.41
N ARG A 74 -7.36 7.83 -7.71
CA ARG A 74 -8.75 7.75 -8.12
C ARG A 74 -9.68 7.57 -6.93
N VAL A 75 -10.86 8.17 -7.00
CA VAL A 75 -11.99 7.96 -6.08
C VAL A 75 -13.19 7.51 -6.89
N ASP A 76 -13.73 6.35 -6.59
CA ASP A 76 -14.94 5.83 -7.20
C ASP A 76 -16.02 5.69 -6.13
N VAL A 77 -17.23 6.10 -6.45
CA VAL A 77 -18.41 5.87 -5.60
C VAL A 77 -19.22 4.75 -6.22
N MET A 78 -19.24 3.59 -5.58
CA MET A 78 -19.93 2.41 -6.05
C MET A 78 -21.39 2.43 -5.58
N GLY A 79 -22.31 2.02 -6.47
CA GLY A 79 -23.74 2.07 -6.19
C GLY A 79 -24.33 3.47 -6.26
N ALA A 80 -23.51 4.45 -6.65
CA ALA A 80 -23.97 5.81 -6.87
C ALA A 80 -24.11 6.11 -8.35
N ALA A 81 -25.15 6.84 -8.70
CA ALA A 81 -25.32 7.44 -10.00
C ALA A 81 -25.92 8.84 -9.82
N ASN A 82 -25.71 9.70 -10.82
CA ASN A 82 -26.38 10.99 -10.84
C ASN A 82 -27.90 10.81 -10.87
N TYR A 83 -28.62 11.69 -10.22
CA TYR A 83 -30.06 11.76 -10.40
C TYR A 83 -30.39 11.99 -11.87
N SER A 84 -31.41 11.32 -12.35
CA SER A 84 -31.86 11.39 -13.73
C SER A 84 -33.35 11.20 -13.81
N MET A 85 -34.01 11.91 -14.76
CA MET A 85 -35.40 11.67 -15.07
C MET A 85 -35.53 10.38 -15.87
N ARG A 86 -36.24 9.41 -15.29
CA ARG A 86 -36.54 8.11 -15.91
C ARG A 86 -37.87 8.18 -16.66
N ILE A 87 -37.82 7.97 -17.96
CA ILE A 87 -38.99 8.00 -18.83
C ILE A 87 -39.29 6.57 -19.25
N TRP A 88 -40.31 5.99 -18.63
CA TRP A 88 -40.77 4.62 -18.87
C TRP A 88 -41.80 4.62 -19.96
N VAL A 89 -41.38 4.35 -21.17
CA VAL A 89 -42.23 4.36 -22.37
C VAL A 89 -43.17 3.17 -22.35
N LYS A 90 -44.46 3.41 -22.74
CA LYS A 90 -45.52 2.42 -22.88
C LYS A 90 -45.62 1.99 -24.35
N PRO A 91 -45.02 0.83 -24.76
CA PRO A 91 -44.95 0.46 -26.19
C PRO A 91 -46.33 0.36 -26.87
N ASP A 92 -47.31 -0.18 -26.15
CA ASP A 92 -48.67 -0.31 -26.67
C ASP A 92 -49.35 1.03 -26.98
N ARG A 93 -49.05 2.07 -26.20
CA ARG A 93 -49.54 3.43 -26.44
C ARG A 93 -48.86 4.04 -27.65
N LEU A 94 -47.53 3.91 -27.77
CA LEU A 94 -46.79 4.38 -28.94
C LEU A 94 -47.26 3.74 -30.22
N ALA A 95 -47.47 2.41 -30.22
CA ALA A 95 -47.96 1.69 -31.39
C ALA A 95 -49.32 2.18 -31.86
N LYS A 96 -50.24 2.46 -30.91
CA LYS A 96 -51.60 2.97 -31.25
C LYS A 96 -51.61 4.33 -31.94
N ILE A 97 -50.65 5.19 -31.62
CA ILE A 97 -50.57 6.55 -32.20
C ILE A 97 -49.47 6.67 -33.26
N GLY A 98 -48.84 5.55 -33.62
CA GLY A 98 -47.78 5.51 -34.65
C GLY A 98 -46.59 6.39 -34.33
N MET A 99 -46.17 6.41 -33.05
CA MET A 99 -44.99 7.16 -32.57
C MET A 99 -43.82 6.24 -32.28
N THR A 100 -42.60 6.81 -32.33
CA THR A 100 -41.35 6.12 -32.08
C THR A 100 -40.62 6.72 -30.89
N VAL A 101 -39.72 5.93 -30.25
CA VAL A 101 -38.89 6.43 -29.16
C VAL A 101 -37.96 7.59 -29.58
N PRO A 102 -37.36 7.60 -30.79
CA PRO A 102 -36.60 8.75 -31.26
C PRO A 102 -37.39 10.06 -31.25
N GLU A 103 -38.68 10.07 -31.62
CA GLU A 103 -39.50 11.27 -31.58
C GLU A 103 -39.65 11.84 -30.17
N ILE A 104 -39.76 10.98 -29.15
CA ILE A 104 -39.77 11.41 -27.75
C ILE A 104 -38.38 12.03 -27.38
N MET A 105 -37.28 11.41 -27.78
CA MET A 105 -35.95 11.93 -27.52
C MET A 105 -35.74 13.29 -28.19
N ASP A 106 -36.20 13.47 -29.42
CA ASP A 106 -36.07 14.72 -30.15
C ASP A 106 -36.90 15.83 -29.46
N ALA A 107 -38.13 15.55 -29.05
CA ALA A 107 -38.96 16.49 -28.32
C ALA A 107 -38.35 16.94 -26.99
N ILE A 108 -37.70 16.01 -26.26
CA ILE A 108 -36.99 16.35 -25.03
C ILE A 108 -35.77 17.22 -25.33
N ASN A 109 -34.97 16.87 -26.34
CA ASN A 109 -33.78 17.63 -26.71
C ASN A 109 -34.13 19.05 -27.19
N GLU A 110 -35.26 19.24 -27.83
CA GLU A 110 -35.72 20.56 -28.30
C GLU A 110 -36.24 21.43 -27.17
N GLN A 111 -36.97 20.86 -26.20
CA GLN A 111 -37.67 21.61 -25.16
C GLN A 111 -36.88 21.71 -23.84
N ASN A 112 -36.03 20.77 -23.53
CA ASN A 112 -35.19 20.75 -22.31
C ASN A 112 -33.78 21.27 -22.59
N VAL A 113 -33.65 22.48 -23.11
CA VAL A 113 -32.39 23.11 -23.49
C VAL A 113 -32.21 24.47 -22.81
N ILE A 114 -31.00 24.79 -22.40
CA ILE A 114 -30.64 26.13 -21.91
C ILE A 114 -30.28 27.00 -23.13
N VAL A 115 -31.11 28.00 -23.39
CA VAL A 115 -30.85 28.97 -24.45
C VAL A 115 -30.45 30.28 -23.80
N PRO A 116 -29.30 30.91 -24.15
CA PRO A 116 -28.96 32.23 -23.66
C PRO A 116 -29.91 33.28 -24.21
N GLY A 117 -30.71 33.91 -23.34
CA GLY A 117 -31.73 34.88 -23.74
C GLY A 117 -31.17 36.23 -24.18
N GLY A 118 -29.85 36.50 -23.93
CA GLY A 118 -29.27 37.78 -24.28
C GLY A 118 -29.73 38.94 -23.37
N LYS A 119 -29.51 40.15 -23.86
CA LYS A 119 -29.89 41.38 -23.16
C LYS A 119 -30.48 42.38 -24.14
N PHE A 120 -31.62 43.01 -23.79
CA PHE A 120 -32.11 44.18 -24.48
C PHE A 120 -31.34 45.41 -24.02
N GLY A 121 -31.01 46.33 -24.94
CA GLY A 121 -30.28 47.53 -24.63
C GLY A 121 -28.77 47.35 -24.34
N ALA A 122 -28.20 46.16 -24.66
CA ALA A 122 -26.75 45.97 -24.63
C ALA A 122 -26.11 46.60 -25.88
N GLU A 123 -24.85 47.04 -25.71
CA GLU A 123 -24.07 47.63 -26.83
C GLU A 123 -23.82 46.61 -27.96
N PRO A 124 -23.88 47.02 -29.23
CA PRO A 124 -24.21 48.38 -29.71
C PRO A 124 -25.71 48.69 -29.61
N ALA A 125 -26.05 49.79 -28.87
CA ALA A 125 -27.41 50.22 -28.62
C ALA A 125 -27.67 51.62 -29.23
N PRO A 126 -28.95 52.00 -29.58
CA PRO A 126 -29.26 53.35 -30.02
C PRO A 126 -28.88 54.40 -28.97
N PRO A 127 -28.44 55.61 -29.42
CA PRO A 127 -28.13 56.69 -28.49
C PRO A 127 -29.35 57.06 -27.62
N GLY A 128 -29.12 57.16 -26.28
CA GLY A 128 -30.20 57.43 -25.33
C GLY A 128 -30.81 56.18 -24.67
N THR A 129 -30.27 55.00 -24.91
CA THR A 129 -30.68 53.81 -24.19
C THR A 129 -30.18 53.87 -22.73
N GLU A 130 -31.11 54.05 -21.79
CA GLU A 130 -30.78 54.25 -20.36
C GLU A 130 -30.75 52.92 -19.57
N PHE A 131 -31.39 51.86 -20.06
CA PHE A 131 -31.57 50.59 -19.32
C PHE A 131 -31.19 49.40 -20.15
N THR A 132 -30.53 48.44 -19.49
CA THR A 132 -30.26 47.09 -20.05
C THR A 132 -31.07 46.06 -19.30
N TYR A 133 -31.86 45.25 -20.00
CA TYR A 133 -32.68 44.19 -19.44
C TYR A 133 -32.15 42.84 -19.84
N THR A 134 -31.80 41.97 -18.85
CA THR A 134 -31.44 40.60 -19.12
C THR A 134 -32.71 39.79 -19.40
N VAL A 135 -32.76 39.12 -20.55
CA VAL A 135 -33.86 38.20 -20.89
C VAL A 135 -33.65 36.89 -20.16
N ARG A 136 -34.55 36.53 -19.25
CA ARG A 136 -34.60 35.23 -18.63
C ARG A 136 -35.53 34.34 -19.45
N LEU A 137 -34.98 33.24 -19.95
CA LEU A 137 -35.74 32.18 -20.57
C LEU A 137 -36.01 31.07 -19.56
N PRO A 138 -36.98 30.17 -19.82
CA PRO A 138 -37.18 29.00 -18.98
C PRO A 138 -35.89 28.22 -18.79
N GLU A 139 -35.68 27.72 -17.59
CA GLU A 139 -34.57 26.84 -17.25
C GLU A 139 -34.87 25.41 -17.73
N ARG A 140 -33.92 24.48 -17.52
CA ARG A 140 -34.21 23.07 -17.75
C ARG A 140 -35.30 22.59 -16.80
N PHE A 141 -36.09 21.67 -17.27
CA PHE A 141 -37.10 21.00 -16.45
C PHE A 141 -36.46 20.27 -15.28
N ASN A 142 -37.05 20.40 -14.09
CA ASN A 142 -36.50 19.88 -12.84
C ASN A 142 -37.44 18.88 -12.16
N SER A 143 -38.70 18.79 -12.57
CA SER A 143 -39.69 17.89 -11.97
C SER A 143 -40.24 16.87 -12.97
N PRO A 144 -40.67 15.69 -12.51
CA PRO A 144 -41.32 14.71 -13.36
C PRO A 144 -42.53 15.29 -14.13
N GLU A 145 -43.31 16.16 -13.48
CA GLU A 145 -44.51 16.78 -14.04
C GLU A 145 -44.16 17.69 -15.23
N GLU A 146 -43.09 18.47 -15.14
CA GLU A 146 -42.61 19.31 -16.25
C GLU A 146 -42.18 18.46 -17.44
N PHE A 147 -41.55 17.30 -17.21
CA PHE A 147 -41.20 16.36 -18.29
C PHE A 147 -42.45 15.68 -18.89
N GLU A 148 -43.47 15.34 -18.07
CA GLU A 148 -44.73 14.77 -18.56
C GLU A 148 -45.50 15.76 -19.46
N ASP A 149 -45.35 17.06 -19.22
CA ASP A 149 -46.00 18.13 -19.99
C ASP A 149 -45.32 18.46 -21.34
N ILE A 150 -44.13 17.89 -21.62
CA ILE A 150 -43.47 18.07 -22.92
C ILE A 150 -44.35 17.58 -24.06
N VAL A 151 -44.58 18.45 -25.04
CA VAL A 151 -45.39 18.12 -26.22
C VAL A 151 -44.53 17.41 -27.25
N ILE A 152 -44.91 16.18 -27.63
CA ILE A 152 -44.21 15.41 -28.64
C ILE A 152 -44.75 15.70 -30.04
N ARG A 153 -46.11 15.78 -30.18
CA ARG A 153 -46.75 16.01 -31.46
C ARG A 153 -48.00 16.86 -31.26
N THR A 154 -48.24 17.76 -32.17
CA THR A 154 -49.52 18.50 -32.26
C THR A 154 -50.27 18.08 -33.53
N ALA A 155 -51.49 17.65 -33.40
CA ALA A 155 -52.35 17.30 -34.52
C ALA A 155 -52.95 18.56 -35.20
N PRO A 156 -53.42 18.45 -36.45
CA PRO A 156 -54.03 19.60 -37.18
C PRO A 156 -55.25 20.21 -36.50
N ASP A 157 -55.95 19.46 -35.67
CA ASP A 157 -57.06 19.90 -34.86
C ASP A 157 -56.73 20.65 -33.58
N GLY A 158 -55.38 20.80 -33.32
CA GLY A 158 -54.89 21.44 -32.14
C GLY A 158 -54.68 20.51 -30.93
N SER A 159 -55.10 19.24 -31.05
CA SER A 159 -54.84 18.26 -29.97
C SER A 159 -53.34 17.96 -29.85
N GLN A 160 -52.86 17.85 -28.62
CA GLN A 160 -51.45 17.64 -28.31
C GLN A 160 -51.25 16.26 -27.66
N VAL A 161 -50.20 15.58 -28.06
CA VAL A 161 -49.73 14.37 -27.42
C VAL A 161 -48.52 14.74 -26.57
N LYS A 162 -48.63 14.56 -25.28
CA LYS A 162 -47.59 14.83 -24.30
C LYS A 162 -46.82 13.55 -23.91
N ILE A 163 -45.66 13.70 -23.28
CA ILE A 163 -44.89 12.56 -22.77
C ILE A 163 -45.74 11.75 -21.77
N GLY A 164 -46.48 12.38 -20.86
CA GLY A 164 -47.35 11.71 -19.89
C GLY A 164 -48.41 10.78 -20.48
N ASP A 165 -48.84 11.03 -21.74
CA ASP A 165 -49.82 10.18 -22.44
C ASP A 165 -49.20 8.82 -22.85
N VAL A 166 -47.89 8.79 -23.15
CA VAL A 166 -47.17 7.64 -23.73
C VAL A 166 -46.10 7.05 -22.83
N ALA A 167 -45.75 7.73 -21.76
CA ALA A 167 -44.76 7.31 -20.82
C ALA A 167 -45.14 7.64 -19.38
N THR A 168 -44.40 7.14 -18.42
CA THR A 168 -44.43 7.57 -17.02
C THR A 168 -43.05 8.14 -16.67
N VAL A 169 -43.01 9.31 -16.03
CA VAL A 169 -41.76 9.97 -15.66
C VAL A 169 -41.57 9.87 -14.15
N ASN A 170 -40.40 9.46 -13.74
CA ASN A 170 -40.03 9.41 -12.33
C ASN A 170 -38.61 9.94 -12.15
N LEU A 171 -38.33 10.60 -11.03
CA LEU A 171 -37.00 10.87 -10.61
C LEU A 171 -36.37 9.57 -10.12
N GLY A 172 -35.18 9.25 -10.60
CA GLY A 172 -34.40 8.08 -10.20
C GLY A 172 -32.93 8.35 -10.45
N VAL A 173 -32.14 7.30 -10.62
CA VAL A 173 -30.69 7.41 -10.90
C VAL A 173 -30.37 6.93 -12.32
N GLU A 174 -29.22 7.37 -12.84
CA GLU A 174 -28.77 7.06 -14.20
C GLU A 174 -28.57 5.55 -14.44
N THR A 175 -28.16 4.79 -13.43
CA THR A 175 -27.95 3.33 -13.52
C THR A 175 -28.29 2.63 -12.22
N TYR A 176 -28.85 1.42 -12.32
CA TYR A 176 -29.15 0.51 -11.21
C TYR A 176 -28.34 -0.79 -11.32
N SER A 177 -27.10 -0.71 -11.79
CA SER A 177 -26.28 -1.89 -12.07
C SER A 177 -25.63 -2.52 -10.85
N MET A 178 -25.69 -1.88 -9.67
CA MET A 178 -24.98 -2.29 -8.47
C MET A 178 -25.81 -2.01 -7.22
N ILE A 179 -25.78 -2.94 -6.29
CA ILE A 179 -26.41 -2.81 -4.95
C ILE A 179 -25.31 -3.03 -3.91
N PRO A 180 -24.63 -1.97 -3.45
CA PRO A 180 -23.66 -2.09 -2.38
C PRO A 180 -24.36 -2.29 -1.05
N ARG A 181 -23.74 -3.12 -0.20
CA ARG A 181 -24.21 -3.43 1.16
C ARG A 181 -23.03 -3.48 2.11
N SER A 182 -23.27 -3.20 3.36
CA SER A 182 -22.34 -3.35 4.46
C SER A 182 -23.08 -3.94 5.64
N ASN A 183 -22.62 -5.08 6.15
CA ASN A 183 -23.24 -5.78 7.28
C ASN A 183 -24.78 -5.97 7.14
N GLY A 184 -25.23 -6.35 5.95
CA GLY A 184 -26.65 -6.56 5.67
C GLY A 184 -27.46 -5.31 5.31
N GLU A 185 -26.93 -4.11 5.52
CA GLU A 185 -27.62 -2.84 5.22
C GLU A 185 -27.18 -2.25 3.87
N THR A 186 -28.09 -1.59 3.18
CA THR A 186 -27.76 -0.86 1.96
C THR A 186 -26.92 0.37 2.29
N CYS A 187 -25.88 0.61 1.48
CA CYS A 187 -24.93 1.69 1.70
C CYS A 187 -24.47 2.32 0.38
N ALA A 188 -23.66 3.36 0.45
CA ALA A 188 -22.83 3.80 -0.66
C ALA A 188 -21.37 3.51 -0.30
N ILE A 189 -20.60 2.92 -1.23
CA ILE A 189 -19.20 2.61 -1.03
C ILE A 189 -18.33 3.61 -1.77
N ILE A 190 -17.41 4.24 -1.05
CA ILE A 190 -16.39 5.13 -1.61
C ILE A 190 -15.07 4.35 -1.66
N ALA A 191 -14.71 3.92 -2.85
CA ALA A 191 -13.48 3.18 -3.09
C ALA A 191 -12.34 4.14 -3.44
N LEU A 192 -11.27 4.08 -2.67
CA LEU A 192 -10.11 4.95 -2.81
C LEU A 192 -8.90 4.17 -3.32
N TYR A 193 -8.30 4.69 -4.37
CA TYR A 193 -7.14 4.08 -5.03
C TYR A 193 -5.94 4.98 -4.92
N GLN A 194 -4.83 4.40 -4.55
CA GLN A 194 -3.56 5.08 -4.37
C GLN A 194 -2.93 5.48 -5.71
N ALA A 195 -2.27 6.63 -5.75
CA ALA A 195 -1.38 6.98 -6.84
C ALA A 195 -0.05 6.21 -6.72
N PRO A 196 0.56 5.75 -7.83
CA PRO A 196 1.85 5.10 -7.78
C PRO A 196 2.92 5.98 -7.14
N GLY A 197 3.60 5.43 -6.13
CA GLY A 197 4.69 6.11 -5.41
C GLY A 197 4.24 6.95 -4.20
N SER A 198 2.95 6.98 -3.85
CA SER A 198 2.50 7.56 -2.58
C SER A 198 2.65 6.56 -1.42
N ASN A 199 2.66 7.07 -0.20
CA ASN A 199 2.69 6.26 1.02
C ASN A 199 1.25 5.89 1.43
N ALA A 200 0.93 4.59 1.41
CA ALA A 200 -0.43 4.12 1.69
C ALA A 200 -0.88 4.41 3.13
N VAL A 201 -0.01 4.22 4.12
CA VAL A 201 -0.33 4.41 5.54
C VAL A 201 -0.62 5.89 5.82
N GLU A 202 0.28 6.78 5.42
CA GLU A 202 0.10 8.23 5.58
C GLU A 202 -1.15 8.72 4.83
N LEU A 203 -1.40 8.18 3.64
CA LEU A 203 -2.57 8.52 2.84
C LEU A 203 -3.87 8.08 3.52
N ALA A 204 -3.92 6.88 4.10
CA ALA A 204 -5.09 6.41 4.85
C ALA A 204 -5.38 7.31 6.06
N GLU A 205 -4.35 7.69 6.83
CA GLU A 205 -4.48 8.62 7.96
C GLU A 205 -5.03 9.99 7.51
N GLN A 206 -4.53 10.55 6.40
CA GLN A 206 -5.02 11.80 5.85
C GLN A 206 -6.48 11.71 5.38
N ILE A 207 -6.86 10.58 4.74
CA ILE A 207 -8.24 10.35 4.29
C ILE A 207 -9.19 10.25 5.47
N ILE A 208 -8.82 9.50 6.52
CA ILE A 208 -9.64 9.35 7.72
C ILE A 208 -9.82 10.71 8.42
N ALA A 209 -8.75 11.48 8.55
CA ALA A 209 -8.83 12.82 9.14
C ALA A 209 -9.73 13.77 8.31
N GLU A 210 -9.66 13.73 6.98
CA GLU A 210 -10.54 14.51 6.10
C GLU A 210 -12.00 14.04 6.23
N MET A 211 -12.24 12.72 6.31
CA MET A 211 -13.58 12.17 6.51
C MET A 211 -14.16 12.55 7.88
N ASP A 212 -13.37 12.59 8.93
CA ASP A 212 -13.78 13.07 10.25
C ASP A 212 -14.23 14.53 10.21
N GLU A 213 -13.55 15.36 9.42
CA GLU A 213 -13.95 16.77 9.24
C GLU A 213 -15.23 16.88 8.39
N LEU A 214 -15.31 16.13 7.29
CA LEU A 214 -16.48 16.11 6.42
C LEU A 214 -17.72 15.57 7.15
N SER A 215 -17.55 14.60 8.02
CA SER A 215 -18.64 13.97 8.77
C SER A 215 -19.41 14.92 9.68
N LYS A 216 -18.77 16.01 10.12
CA LYS A 216 -19.43 17.07 10.92
C LYS A 216 -20.53 17.80 10.14
N GLY A 217 -20.47 17.78 8.83
CA GLY A 217 -21.46 18.37 7.93
C GLY A 217 -22.48 17.36 7.37
N PHE A 218 -22.46 16.11 7.81
CA PHE A 218 -23.37 15.09 7.30
C PHE A 218 -24.81 15.36 7.74
N PRO A 219 -25.79 14.99 6.90
CA PRO A 219 -27.18 14.98 7.31
C PRO A 219 -27.40 14.12 8.54
N GLU A 220 -28.43 14.47 9.32
CA GLU A 220 -28.81 13.67 10.49
C GLU A 220 -29.04 12.20 10.08
N SER A 221 -28.52 11.24 10.82
CA SER A 221 -28.52 9.80 10.58
C SER A 221 -27.51 9.24 9.54
N VAL A 222 -26.85 10.07 8.77
CA VAL A 222 -25.78 9.59 7.87
C VAL A 222 -24.48 9.40 8.65
N LYS A 223 -23.90 8.21 8.54
CA LYS A 223 -22.62 7.85 9.18
C LYS A 223 -21.69 7.25 8.14
N TYR A 224 -20.39 7.33 8.43
CA TYR A 224 -19.41 6.59 7.64
C TYR A 224 -18.70 5.55 8.51
N GLU A 225 -18.29 4.47 7.89
CA GLU A 225 -17.48 3.41 8.48
C GLU A 225 -16.38 3.01 7.51
N ILE A 226 -15.30 2.43 8.04
CA ILE A 226 -14.22 1.89 7.24
C ILE A 226 -14.55 0.42 6.96
N GLY A 227 -14.99 0.13 5.73
CA GLY A 227 -15.35 -1.22 5.32
C GLY A 227 -14.14 -2.08 4.92
N LEU A 228 -13.08 -1.45 4.38
CA LEU A 228 -11.83 -2.13 4.04
C LEU A 228 -10.68 -1.16 4.24
N ASP A 229 -9.66 -1.58 4.98
CA ASP A 229 -8.39 -0.88 5.12
C ASP A 229 -7.21 -1.84 4.87
N THR A 230 -6.60 -1.73 3.71
CA THR A 230 -5.44 -2.56 3.34
C THR A 230 -4.13 -2.10 3.97
N THR A 231 -4.15 -0.99 4.74
CA THR A 231 -2.96 -0.48 5.42
C THR A 231 -2.78 -1.08 6.81
N LEU A 232 -3.82 -1.66 7.40
CA LEU A 232 -3.76 -2.29 8.72
C LEU A 232 -2.70 -3.41 8.81
N PRO A 233 -2.66 -4.39 7.88
CA PRO A 233 -1.62 -5.42 7.89
C PRO A 233 -0.21 -4.82 7.71
N ILE A 234 -0.08 -3.76 6.89
CA ILE A 234 1.20 -3.08 6.66
C ILE A 234 1.69 -2.43 7.97
N THR A 235 0.81 -1.70 8.64
CA THR A 235 1.11 -1.03 9.92
C THR A 235 1.44 -2.03 11.02
N ALA A 236 0.67 -3.12 11.11
CA ALA A 236 0.95 -4.22 12.03
C ALA A 236 2.32 -4.86 11.74
N GLY A 237 2.60 -5.18 10.48
CA GLY A 237 3.88 -5.74 10.06
C GLY A 237 5.08 -4.84 10.35
N ILE A 238 4.96 -3.52 10.12
CA ILE A 238 6.00 -2.55 10.48
C ILE A 238 6.23 -2.55 12.00
N LYS A 239 5.17 -2.54 12.80
CA LYS A 239 5.26 -2.58 14.27
C LYS A 239 5.94 -3.85 14.75
N ASP A 240 5.56 -5.00 14.20
CA ASP A 240 6.14 -6.29 14.56
C ASP A 240 7.62 -6.38 14.21
N ILE A 241 8.03 -5.82 13.07
CA ILE A 241 9.44 -5.77 12.68
C ILE A 241 10.23 -4.85 13.63
N ILE A 242 9.69 -3.70 14.03
CA ILE A 242 10.35 -2.81 15.01
C ILE A 242 10.53 -3.51 16.36
N VAL A 243 9.50 -4.21 16.84
CA VAL A 243 9.58 -5.00 18.07
C VAL A 243 10.64 -6.11 17.92
N THR A 244 10.63 -6.82 16.80
CA THR A 244 11.61 -7.87 16.48
C THR A 244 13.04 -7.31 16.43
N LEU A 245 13.24 -6.12 15.86
CA LEU A 245 14.54 -5.43 15.80
C LEU A 245 15.06 -5.11 17.20
N ILE A 246 14.20 -4.65 18.11
CA ILE A 246 14.57 -4.38 19.51
C ILE A 246 14.92 -5.70 20.22
N ILE A 247 14.10 -6.74 20.05
CA ILE A 247 14.37 -8.06 20.64
C ILE A 247 15.67 -8.64 20.11
N ALA A 248 15.92 -8.57 18.80
CA ALA A 248 17.16 -9.02 18.19
C ALA A 248 18.37 -8.28 18.74
N LEU A 249 18.28 -6.96 18.87
CA LEU A 249 19.33 -6.14 19.48
C LEU A 249 19.62 -6.58 20.92
N LEU A 250 18.61 -6.75 21.75
CA LEU A 250 18.76 -7.19 23.15
C LEU A 250 19.37 -8.59 23.24
N LEU A 251 18.91 -9.52 22.39
CA LEU A 251 19.47 -10.88 22.35
C LEU A 251 20.94 -10.88 21.92
N VAL A 252 21.30 -10.10 20.90
CA VAL A 252 22.68 -9.96 20.45
C VAL A 252 23.55 -9.40 21.57
N VAL A 253 23.14 -8.34 22.26
CA VAL A 253 23.86 -7.77 23.39
C VAL A 253 24.01 -8.79 24.51
N LEU A 254 22.96 -9.55 24.83
CA LEU A 254 23.02 -10.61 25.84
C LEU A 254 24.01 -11.70 25.46
N VAL A 255 23.99 -12.20 24.24
CA VAL A 255 24.91 -13.24 23.75
C VAL A 255 26.33 -12.72 23.77
N VAL A 256 26.57 -11.53 23.23
CA VAL A 256 27.91 -10.90 23.27
C VAL A 256 28.43 -10.75 24.71
N PHE A 257 27.57 -10.35 25.66
CA PHE A 257 27.95 -10.25 27.06
C PHE A 257 28.30 -11.61 27.70
N ILE A 258 27.55 -12.65 27.36
CA ILE A 258 27.83 -14.01 27.88
C ILE A 258 29.18 -14.52 27.38
N PHE A 259 29.55 -14.26 26.12
CA PHE A 259 30.79 -14.73 25.52
C PHE A 259 32.00 -13.86 25.93
N ILE A 260 31.87 -12.55 25.88
CA ILE A 260 32.97 -11.61 26.20
C ILE A 260 33.19 -11.47 27.71
N GLN A 261 32.14 -11.64 28.52
CA GLN A 261 32.16 -11.56 29.98
C GLN A 261 32.80 -10.25 30.53
N ASP A 262 32.65 -9.15 29.78
CA ASP A 262 33.01 -7.79 30.17
C ASP A 262 31.99 -6.78 29.65
N TRP A 263 31.34 -6.09 30.57
CA TRP A 263 30.29 -5.11 30.22
C TRP A 263 30.85 -3.93 29.40
N ARG A 264 32.11 -3.53 29.61
CA ARG A 264 32.75 -2.45 28.85
C ARG A 264 33.04 -2.86 27.42
N ALA A 265 33.50 -4.07 27.24
CA ALA A 265 33.74 -4.65 25.93
C ALA A 265 32.42 -4.86 25.18
N THR A 266 31.36 -5.31 25.87
CA THR A 266 30.01 -5.47 25.31
C THR A 266 29.39 -4.13 24.89
N LEU A 267 29.67 -3.03 25.59
CA LEU A 267 29.18 -1.72 25.27
C LEU A 267 29.63 -1.24 23.88
N ILE A 268 30.78 -1.65 23.41
CA ILE A 268 31.35 -1.21 22.13
C ILE A 268 30.54 -1.71 20.94
N PRO A 269 30.29 -3.03 20.76
CA PRO A 269 29.36 -3.50 19.72
C PRO A 269 27.95 -2.98 19.92
N THR A 270 27.47 -2.86 21.17
CA THR A 270 26.14 -2.32 21.49
C THR A 270 25.93 -0.90 20.94
N LEU A 271 26.98 -0.06 20.96
CA LEU A 271 26.92 1.28 20.38
C LEU A 271 27.11 1.27 18.85
N ALA A 272 27.94 0.35 18.35
CA ALA A 272 28.21 0.26 16.91
C ALA A 272 26.99 -0.15 16.09
N ILE A 273 26.09 -1.03 16.64
CA ILE A 273 24.88 -1.49 15.94
C ILE A 273 23.94 -0.33 15.61
N PRO A 274 23.43 0.47 16.58
CA PRO A 274 22.53 1.58 16.27
C PRO A 274 23.15 2.59 15.32
N VAL A 275 24.44 2.90 15.48
CA VAL A 275 25.14 3.84 14.60
C VAL A 275 25.16 3.33 13.16
N SER A 276 25.40 2.04 12.96
CA SER A 276 25.41 1.44 11.62
C SER A 276 24.02 1.38 10.99
N LEU A 277 23.00 1.03 11.77
CA LEU A 277 21.62 0.96 11.30
C LEU A 277 21.06 2.35 10.96
N ILE A 278 21.25 3.33 11.85
CA ILE A 278 20.83 4.71 11.61
C ILE A 278 21.62 5.33 10.45
N GLY A 279 22.92 5.03 10.37
CA GLY A 279 23.77 5.46 9.27
C GLY A 279 23.29 4.96 7.90
N ALA A 280 22.67 3.80 7.83
CA ALA A 280 22.07 3.29 6.60
C ALA A 280 20.92 4.19 6.09
N PHE A 281 20.12 4.76 6.98
CA PHE A 281 19.01 5.65 6.60
C PHE A 281 19.45 6.95 5.92
N ILE A 282 20.70 7.40 6.12
CA ILE A 282 21.24 8.59 5.45
C ILE A 282 21.25 8.41 3.93
N PHE A 283 21.40 7.18 3.46
CA PHE A 283 21.46 6.85 2.03
C PHE A 283 20.08 6.64 1.40
N PHE A 284 19.03 6.41 2.18
CA PHE A 284 17.68 6.15 1.67
C PHE A 284 17.15 7.31 0.80
N PRO A 285 17.18 8.59 1.25
CA PRO A 285 16.74 9.71 0.42
C PRO A 285 17.57 9.87 -0.87
N LEU A 286 18.88 9.60 -0.80
CA LEU A 286 19.77 9.69 -1.97
C LEU A 286 19.45 8.65 -3.03
N LEU A 287 18.95 7.49 -2.61
CA LEU A 287 18.59 6.36 -3.48
C LEU A 287 17.10 6.35 -3.85
N GLY A 288 16.31 7.28 -3.32
CA GLY A 288 14.86 7.31 -3.50
C GLY A 288 14.13 6.14 -2.81
N PHE A 289 14.72 5.60 -1.75
CA PHE A 289 14.14 4.50 -0.98
C PHE A 289 13.22 5.01 0.11
N THR A 290 12.23 4.19 0.44
CA THR A 290 11.28 4.43 1.53
C THR A 290 11.49 3.40 2.63
N ILE A 291 11.09 3.75 3.86
CA ILE A 291 10.99 2.79 4.96
C ILE A 291 9.76 1.93 4.68
N ASN A 292 9.98 0.65 4.45
CA ASN A 292 8.96 -0.36 4.20
C ASN A 292 9.35 -1.70 4.82
N VAL A 293 8.46 -2.68 4.78
CA VAL A 293 8.67 -4.02 5.36
C VAL A 293 9.98 -4.65 4.86
N LEU A 294 10.30 -4.55 3.57
CA LEU A 294 11.51 -5.16 3.00
C LEU A 294 12.79 -4.46 3.46
N SER A 295 12.81 -3.13 3.50
CA SER A 295 13.97 -2.39 4.00
C SER A 295 14.20 -2.64 5.50
N LEU A 296 13.12 -2.72 6.29
CA LEU A 296 13.20 -3.05 7.71
C LEU A 296 13.66 -4.50 7.94
N LEU A 297 13.18 -5.45 7.14
CA LEU A 297 13.66 -6.84 7.18
C LEU A 297 15.15 -6.92 6.84
N GLY A 298 15.61 -6.13 5.85
CA GLY A 298 17.03 -5.99 5.54
C GLY A 298 17.84 -5.47 6.73
N LEU A 299 17.30 -4.52 7.51
CA LEU A 299 17.94 -4.03 8.73
C LEU A 299 18.00 -5.08 9.85
N VAL A 300 16.91 -5.86 10.04
CA VAL A 300 16.92 -6.97 11.03
C VAL A 300 18.01 -7.98 10.69
N LEU A 301 18.14 -8.36 9.42
CA LEU A 301 19.20 -9.26 8.98
C LEU A 301 20.59 -8.60 9.14
N ALA A 302 20.69 -7.31 8.83
CA ALA A 302 21.94 -6.58 8.97
C ALA A 302 22.46 -6.53 10.41
N ILE A 303 21.61 -6.56 11.45
CA ILE A 303 22.03 -6.58 12.87
C ILE A 303 23.05 -7.69 13.11
N GLY A 304 22.72 -8.92 12.66
CA GLY A 304 23.61 -10.07 12.88
C GLY A 304 24.95 -9.94 12.15
N ILE A 305 24.94 -9.34 10.97
CA ILE A 305 26.15 -9.16 10.14
C ILE A 305 27.00 -7.99 10.66
N VAL A 306 26.36 -6.89 11.03
CA VAL A 306 27.00 -5.64 11.46
C VAL A 306 27.74 -5.81 12.80
N VAL A 307 27.21 -6.62 13.70
CA VAL A 307 27.80 -6.81 15.01
C VAL A 307 29.13 -7.57 14.94
N ASP A 308 29.28 -8.43 13.94
CA ASP A 308 30.46 -9.32 13.82
C ASP A 308 31.74 -8.53 13.62
N ASP A 309 31.76 -7.50 12.78
CA ASP A 309 32.93 -6.64 12.57
C ASP A 309 33.44 -5.99 13.87
N ALA A 310 32.49 -5.49 14.69
CA ALA A 310 32.86 -4.87 15.97
C ALA A 310 33.34 -5.89 17.01
N ILE A 311 32.79 -7.10 17.02
CA ILE A 311 33.20 -8.19 17.92
C ILE A 311 34.63 -8.60 17.60
N VAL A 312 34.98 -8.82 16.34
CA VAL A 312 36.34 -9.21 15.91
C VAL A 312 37.38 -8.19 16.37
N VAL A 313 37.09 -6.90 16.27
CA VAL A 313 38.01 -5.85 16.77
C VAL A 313 38.14 -5.91 18.29
N VAL A 314 37.04 -5.99 19.03
CA VAL A 314 37.05 -6.02 20.50
C VAL A 314 37.80 -7.26 21.01
N GLU A 315 37.54 -8.44 20.43
CA GLU A 315 38.18 -9.69 20.79
C GLU A 315 39.70 -9.63 20.56
N ALA A 316 40.14 -9.15 19.40
CA ALA A 316 41.57 -9.00 19.09
C ALA A 316 42.27 -8.07 20.08
N VAL A 317 41.63 -6.97 20.49
CA VAL A 317 42.15 -6.04 21.49
C VAL A 317 42.22 -6.71 22.89
N GLN A 318 41.17 -7.44 23.29
CA GLN A 318 41.14 -8.14 24.57
C GLN A 318 42.22 -9.21 24.68
N VAL A 319 42.46 -9.97 23.61
CA VAL A 319 43.57 -10.96 23.57
C VAL A 319 44.92 -10.29 23.80
N ASN A 320 45.15 -9.10 23.28
CA ASN A 320 46.36 -8.35 23.48
C ASN A 320 46.46 -7.76 24.90
N ILE A 321 45.36 -7.26 25.47
CA ILE A 321 45.31 -6.82 26.88
C ILE A 321 45.57 -7.98 27.81
N ALA A 322 45.02 -9.16 27.56
CA ALA A 322 45.31 -10.38 28.36
C ALA A 322 46.80 -10.82 28.34
N LYS A 323 47.53 -10.42 27.28
CA LYS A 323 49.01 -10.60 27.19
C LYS A 323 49.81 -9.52 27.94
N GLY A 324 49.14 -8.59 28.64
CA GLY A 324 49.76 -7.55 29.44
C GLY A 324 50.02 -6.22 28.72
N MET A 325 49.44 -6.02 27.50
CA MET A 325 49.57 -4.75 26.78
C MET A 325 48.61 -3.70 27.35
N LYS A 326 49.01 -2.42 27.36
CA LYS A 326 48.09 -1.33 27.67
C LYS A 326 47.03 -1.18 26.58
N ALA A 327 45.80 -0.75 26.93
CA ALA A 327 44.69 -0.70 26.03
C ALA A 327 44.97 0.01 24.68
N LYS A 328 45.69 1.14 24.70
CA LYS A 328 46.09 1.86 23.49
C LYS A 328 47.03 1.06 22.58
N GLU A 329 48.08 0.48 23.18
CA GLU A 329 49.08 -0.34 22.46
C GLU A 329 48.42 -1.62 21.91
N ALA A 330 47.58 -2.28 22.75
CA ALA A 330 46.81 -3.46 22.40
C ALA A 330 45.87 -3.20 21.20
N THR A 331 45.25 -2.03 21.18
CA THR A 331 44.36 -1.61 20.05
C THR A 331 45.16 -1.41 18.77
N LEU A 332 46.29 -0.71 18.81
CA LEU A 332 47.12 -0.46 17.63
C LEU A 332 47.66 -1.77 17.05
N ASP A 333 48.15 -2.69 17.88
CA ASP A 333 48.61 -4.00 17.43
C ASP A 333 47.45 -4.87 16.87
N ALA A 334 46.30 -4.88 17.53
CA ALA A 334 45.10 -5.57 17.04
C ALA A 334 44.67 -5.04 15.66
N MET A 335 44.59 -3.72 15.50
CA MET A 335 44.15 -3.10 14.24
C MET A 335 45.11 -3.39 13.09
N SER A 336 46.42 -3.49 13.35
CA SER A 336 47.38 -3.88 12.30
C SER A 336 47.11 -5.28 11.72
N LYS A 337 46.47 -6.15 12.49
CA LYS A 337 46.15 -7.55 12.12
C LYS A 337 44.75 -7.73 11.57
N VAL A 338 43.74 -6.98 12.09
CA VAL A 338 42.34 -7.21 11.75
C VAL A 338 41.81 -6.28 10.67
N THR A 339 42.47 -5.17 10.37
CA THR A 339 42.00 -4.21 9.35
C THR A 339 41.82 -4.87 7.97
N ALA A 340 42.79 -5.61 7.47
CA ALA A 340 42.69 -6.26 6.16
C ALA A 340 41.61 -7.36 6.14
N PRO A 341 41.47 -8.26 7.12
CA PRO A 341 40.34 -9.17 7.25
C PRO A 341 38.97 -8.48 7.23
N VAL A 342 38.76 -7.42 8.03
CA VAL A 342 37.48 -6.69 8.08
C VAL A 342 37.12 -6.08 6.72
N ILE A 343 38.08 -5.44 6.04
CA ILE A 343 37.84 -4.92 4.68
C ILE A 343 37.51 -6.06 3.71
N ALA A 344 38.22 -7.18 3.79
CA ALA A 344 37.98 -8.31 2.91
C ALA A 344 36.59 -8.94 3.12
N THR A 345 36.16 -9.16 4.37
CA THR A 345 34.81 -9.68 4.68
C THR A 345 33.71 -8.74 4.21
N THR A 346 33.87 -7.44 4.43
CA THR A 346 32.95 -6.41 3.94
C THR A 346 32.81 -6.46 2.41
N LEU A 347 33.94 -6.51 1.69
CA LEU A 347 33.90 -6.56 0.22
C LEU A 347 33.25 -7.84 -0.30
N VAL A 348 33.49 -8.98 0.36
CA VAL A 348 32.83 -10.26 0.01
C VAL A 348 31.32 -10.16 0.21
N LEU A 349 30.86 -9.62 1.35
CA LEU A 349 29.45 -9.44 1.62
C LEU A 349 28.80 -8.51 0.60
N VAL A 350 29.42 -7.37 0.30
CA VAL A 350 28.95 -6.45 -0.73
C VAL A 350 28.85 -7.14 -2.10
N ALA A 351 29.87 -7.93 -2.47
CA ALA A 351 29.88 -8.67 -3.74
C ALA A 351 28.78 -9.72 -3.84
N VAL A 352 28.33 -10.30 -2.73
CA VAL A 352 27.20 -11.26 -2.71
C VAL A 352 25.85 -10.55 -2.95
N PHE A 353 25.66 -9.35 -2.37
CA PHE A 353 24.37 -8.64 -2.47
C PHE A 353 24.22 -7.76 -3.71
N ILE A 354 25.31 -7.31 -4.36
CA ILE A 354 25.24 -6.50 -5.58
C ILE A 354 24.45 -7.18 -6.72
N PRO A 355 24.67 -8.47 -7.05
CA PRO A 355 23.88 -9.14 -8.09
C PRO A 355 22.37 -9.16 -7.80
N VAL A 356 21.99 -9.30 -6.52
CA VAL A 356 20.60 -9.28 -6.08
C VAL A 356 19.98 -7.89 -6.32
N ALA A 357 20.74 -6.83 -6.07
CA ALA A 357 20.33 -5.46 -6.34
C ALA A 357 20.18 -5.15 -7.85
N GLY A 358 20.83 -5.93 -8.72
CA GLY A 358 20.80 -5.80 -10.18
C GLY A 358 19.72 -6.61 -10.90
N LEU A 359 18.84 -7.33 -10.16
CA LEU A 359 17.76 -8.09 -10.76
C LEU A 359 16.76 -7.16 -11.47
N ALA A 360 16.24 -7.60 -12.62
CA ALA A 360 15.26 -6.85 -13.39
C ALA A 360 13.81 -7.22 -13.02
N GLY A 361 12.86 -6.34 -13.38
CA GLY A 361 11.43 -6.56 -13.19
C GLY A 361 10.94 -6.21 -11.79
N ILE A 362 9.70 -6.62 -11.48
CA ILE A 362 9.05 -6.35 -10.17
C ILE A 362 9.83 -7.00 -9.04
N THR A 363 10.27 -8.24 -9.23
CA THR A 363 11.12 -8.97 -8.28
C THR A 363 12.40 -8.20 -7.98
N GLY A 364 13.04 -7.64 -9.01
CA GLY A 364 14.25 -6.82 -8.85
C GLY A 364 14.01 -5.58 -8.01
N LEU A 365 12.91 -4.86 -8.24
CA LEU A 365 12.55 -3.68 -7.45
C LEU A 365 12.35 -3.99 -5.96
N LEU A 366 11.74 -5.14 -5.64
CA LEU A 366 11.54 -5.59 -4.28
C LEU A 366 12.87 -5.94 -3.58
N TYR A 367 13.67 -6.80 -4.21
CA TYR A 367 14.94 -7.24 -3.63
C TYR A 367 16.04 -6.17 -3.66
N GLN A 368 15.94 -5.18 -4.55
CA GLN A 368 16.90 -4.09 -4.61
C GLN A 368 16.97 -3.29 -3.31
N GLN A 369 15.82 -2.88 -2.77
CA GLN A 369 15.80 -2.13 -1.50
C GLN A 369 16.35 -2.96 -0.34
N PHE A 370 15.95 -4.24 -0.25
CA PHE A 370 16.47 -5.18 0.73
C PHE A 370 18.00 -5.34 0.65
N ALA A 371 18.52 -5.67 -0.54
CA ALA A 371 19.92 -5.92 -0.75
C ALA A 371 20.80 -4.68 -0.52
N ILE A 372 20.38 -3.52 -1.04
CA ILE A 372 21.11 -2.27 -0.86
C ILE A 372 21.08 -1.81 0.59
N THR A 373 19.97 -2.01 1.32
CA THR A 373 19.91 -1.73 2.76
C THR A 373 20.98 -2.50 3.51
N ILE A 374 21.15 -3.79 3.22
CA ILE A 374 22.19 -4.62 3.82
C ILE A 374 23.59 -4.12 3.42
N VAL A 375 23.84 -3.89 2.14
CA VAL A 375 25.12 -3.39 1.63
C VAL A 375 25.53 -2.11 2.32
N VAL A 376 24.63 -1.14 2.41
CA VAL A 376 24.92 0.15 3.06
C VAL A 376 25.16 -0.03 4.56
N SER A 377 24.35 -0.84 5.24
CA SER A 377 24.54 -1.14 6.68
C SER A 377 25.89 -1.76 6.95
N VAL A 378 26.32 -2.72 6.12
CA VAL A 378 27.62 -3.39 6.23
C VAL A 378 28.78 -2.43 5.94
N LEU A 379 28.66 -1.55 4.94
CA LEU A 379 29.67 -0.54 4.67
C LEU A 379 29.83 0.44 5.84
N VAL A 380 28.74 0.92 6.41
CA VAL A 380 28.77 1.79 7.59
C VAL A 380 29.34 1.04 8.81
N SER A 381 29.01 -0.25 8.97
CA SER A 381 29.57 -1.12 10.00
C SER A 381 31.09 -1.22 9.89
N SER A 382 31.60 -1.47 8.70
CA SER A 382 33.03 -1.55 8.46
C SER A 382 33.76 -0.26 8.81
N VAL A 383 33.18 0.90 8.43
CA VAL A 383 33.70 2.21 8.84
C VAL A 383 33.71 2.35 10.36
N ASN A 384 32.63 1.96 11.04
CA ASN A 384 32.56 1.98 12.50
C ASN A 384 33.56 1.02 13.15
N ALA A 385 33.71 -0.17 12.61
CA ALA A 385 34.67 -1.16 13.11
C ALA A 385 36.14 -0.69 12.97
N LEU A 386 36.44 0.09 11.95
CA LEU A 386 37.77 0.62 11.69
C LEU A 386 38.06 1.99 12.38
N THR A 387 37.03 2.67 12.89
CA THR A 387 37.14 4.00 13.49
C THR A 387 36.63 4.05 14.92
N LEU A 388 35.29 3.90 15.08
CA LEU A 388 34.59 4.03 16.36
C LEU A 388 35.01 2.91 17.34
N SER A 389 34.99 1.64 16.89
CA SER A 389 35.28 0.50 17.75
C SER A 389 36.70 0.55 18.32
N PRO A 390 37.78 0.78 17.55
CA PRO A 390 39.15 0.89 18.12
C PRO A 390 39.29 2.14 19.03
N ALA A 391 38.67 3.26 18.70
CA ALA A 391 38.67 4.43 19.57
C ALA A 391 38.07 4.11 20.96
N LEU A 392 36.89 3.48 20.97
CA LEU A 392 36.23 3.04 22.20
C LEU A 392 37.01 1.96 22.93
N CYS A 393 37.64 0.99 22.22
CA CYS A 393 38.54 -0.02 22.84
C CYS A 393 39.69 0.64 23.59
N SER A 394 40.37 1.60 22.98
CA SER A 394 41.50 2.29 23.60
C SER A 394 41.14 3.09 24.84
N LEU A 395 39.87 3.57 24.93
CA LEU A 395 39.38 4.41 26.03
C LEU A 395 38.72 3.60 27.15
N LEU A 396 37.94 2.58 26.82
CA LEU A 396 37.05 1.90 27.75
C LEU A 396 37.62 0.57 28.27
N LEU A 397 38.40 -0.15 27.46
CA LEU A 397 38.87 -1.46 27.85
C LEU A 397 39.96 -1.39 28.96
N LYS A 398 39.86 -2.32 29.89
CA LYS A 398 40.81 -2.53 31.00
C LYS A 398 41.06 -4.03 31.16
N GLU A 399 42.07 -4.38 31.95
CA GLU A 399 42.27 -5.78 32.31
C GLU A 399 40.98 -6.40 32.89
N PRO A 400 40.53 -7.53 32.34
CA PRO A 400 39.29 -8.18 32.78
C PRO A 400 39.44 -8.64 34.23
N LYS A 401 38.43 -8.31 35.05
CA LYS A 401 38.36 -8.77 36.42
C LYS A 401 37.32 -9.88 36.53
N PRO A 402 37.66 -11.03 37.16
CA PRO A 402 36.71 -12.12 37.32
C PRO A 402 35.50 -11.66 38.14
N TYR A 403 34.30 -12.00 37.69
CA TYR A 403 33.07 -11.77 38.43
C TYR A 403 33.00 -12.64 39.67
N LYS A 404 32.44 -12.11 40.74
CA LYS A 404 32.20 -12.82 42.01
C LYS A 404 30.68 -13.07 42.21
N GLY A 405 30.34 -14.06 43.05
CA GLY A 405 28.96 -14.39 43.37
C GLY A 405 28.24 -15.21 42.27
N ALA A 406 26.92 -15.04 42.12
CA ALA A 406 26.09 -15.83 41.22
C ALA A 406 26.53 -15.73 39.75
N LEU A 407 26.91 -14.52 39.28
CA LEU A 407 27.45 -14.31 37.93
C LEU A 407 28.78 -15.01 37.74
N GLY A 408 29.68 -14.98 38.74
CA GLY A 408 30.96 -15.70 38.70
C GLY A 408 30.74 -17.21 38.55
N TRP A 409 29.84 -17.80 39.35
CA TRP A 409 29.49 -19.21 39.25
C TRP A 409 28.88 -19.57 37.88
N PHE A 410 28.02 -18.71 37.33
CA PHE A 410 27.43 -18.92 35.99
C PHE A 410 28.53 -18.94 34.92
N PHE A 411 29.41 -17.96 34.91
CA PHE A 411 30.50 -17.87 33.92
C PHE A 411 31.54 -19.00 34.06
N GLU A 412 31.84 -19.44 35.27
CA GLU A 412 32.73 -20.59 35.49
C GLU A 412 32.12 -21.88 34.88
N LYS A 413 30.82 -22.11 35.11
CA LYS A 413 30.10 -23.26 34.51
C LYS A 413 29.99 -23.15 32.99
N PHE A 414 29.75 -21.93 32.47
CA PHE A 414 29.70 -21.67 31.04
C PHE A 414 31.05 -21.94 30.39
N ASN A 415 32.16 -21.43 30.96
CA ASN A 415 33.49 -21.62 30.45
C ASN A 415 33.90 -23.09 30.45
N HIS A 416 33.61 -23.84 31.54
CA HIS A 416 33.83 -25.27 31.58
C HIS A 416 33.07 -26.04 30.49
N GLY A 417 31.84 -25.61 30.15
CA GLY A 417 31.06 -26.14 29.02
C GLY A 417 31.74 -25.82 27.68
N MET A 418 32.21 -24.59 27.53
CA MET A 418 32.96 -24.15 26.33
C MET A 418 34.24 -24.91 26.12
N ASP A 419 35.04 -25.12 27.19
CA ASP A 419 36.29 -25.89 27.13
C ASP A 419 36.04 -27.34 26.65
N LYS A 420 35.02 -28.02 27.21
CA LYS A 420 34.63 -29.35 26.75
C LYS A 420 34.19 -29.37 25.28
N SER A 421 33.45 -28.33 24.87
CA SER A 421 32.99 -28.19 23.47
C SER A 421 34.16 -27.99 22.51
N THR A 422 35.13 -27.17 22.94
CA THR A 422 36.38 -26.92 22.21
C THR A 422 37.21 -28.18 22.07
N ASP A 423 37.38 -28.97 23.14
CA ASP A 423 38.11 -30.24 23.11
C ASP A 423 37.45 -31.27 22.19
N ALA A 424 36.09 -31.37 22.24
CA ALA A 424 35.33 -32.21 21.34
C ALA A 424 35.48 -31.79 19.87
N TYR A 425 35.40 -30.48 19.59
CA TYR A 425 35.62 -29.92 18.27
C TYR A 425 37.02 -30.19 17.74
N MET A 426 38.04 -29.96 18.54
CA MET A 426 39.46 -30.23 18.20
C MET A 426 39.68 -31.73 17.91
N SER A 427 39.10 -32.61 18.71
CA SER A 427 39.13 -34.04 18.48
C SER A 427 38.49 -34.45 17.15
N MET A 428 37.28 -33.91 16.89
CA MET A 428 36.54 -34.14 15.63
C MET A 428 37.31 -33.61 14.42
N THR A 429 37.85 -32.40 14.50
CA THR A 429 38.65 -31.78 13.43
C THR A 429 39.89 -32.59 13.12
N ASN A 430 40.59 -33.12 14.15
CA ASN A 430 41.73 -33.97 13.96
C ASN A 430 41.39 -35.31 13.26
N ILE A 431 40.22 -35.89 13.60
CA ILE A 431 39.74 -37.12 12.93
C ILE A 431 39.40 -36.82 11.44
N ILE A 432 38.72 -35.69 11.18
CA ILE A 432 38.34 -35.24 9.83
C ILE A 432 39.58 -34.98 8.99
N GLY A 433 40.57 -34.25 9.53
CA GLY A 433 41.81 -33.91 8.85
C GLY A 433 42.65 -35.15 8.51
N ARG A 434 42.65 -36.17 9.38
CA ARG A 434 43.36 -37.43 9.11
C ARG A 434 42.69 -38.34 8.06
N LYS A 435 41.38 -38.21 7.86
CA LYS A 435 40.58 -39.07 6.95
C LYS A 435 40.00 -38.27 5.77
N ILE A 436 40.83 -37.47 5.12
CA ILE A 436 40.43 -36.51 4.10
C ILE A 436 39.51 -37.10 2.99
N LYS A 437 39.80 -38.32 2.54
CA LYS A 437 38.96 -38.98 1.52
C LYS A 437 37.53 -39.22 1.99
N ARG A 438 37.34 -39.61 3.26
CA ARG A 438 35.99 -39.81 3.85
C ARG A 438 35.28 -38.49 4.08
N SER A 439 36.00 -37.45 4.47
CA SER A 439 35.49 -36.13 4.68
C SER A 439 35.01 -35.49 3.34
N MET A 440 35.81 -35.64 2.29
CA MET A 440 35.41 -35.20 0.93
C MET A 440 34.20 -35.96 0.43
N LEU A 441 34.11 -37.28 0.64
CA LEU A 441 32.95 -38.07 0.31
C LEU A 441 31.69 -37.59 1.07
N PHE A 442 31.83 -37.27 2.37
CA PHE A 442 30.74 -36.73 3.18
C PHE A 442 30.25 -35.39 2.66
N ILE A 443 31.16 -34.47 2.35
CA ILE A 443 30.81 -33.15 1.76
C ILE A 443 30.12 -33.34 0.42
N LEU A 444 30.62 -34.24 -0.43
CA LEU A 444 29.98 -34.54 -1.72
C LEU A 444 28.56 -35.06 -1.54
N LEU A 445 28.32 -36.02 -0.62
CA LEU A 445 27.01 -36.55 -0.30
C LEU A 445 26.05 -35.49 0.22
N MET A 446 26.55 -34.61 1.11
CA MET A 446 25.76 -33.47 1.62
C MET A 446 25.39 -32.48 0.51
N THR A 447 26.32 -32.18 -0.40
CA THR A 447 26.08 -31.27 -1.54
C THR A 447 25.05 -31.87 -2.51
N VAL A 448 25.18 -33.16 -2.83
CA VAL A 448 24.21 -33.88 -3.69
C VAL A 448 22.85 -33.95 -2.99
N GLY A 449 22.83 -34.26 -1.69
CA GLY A 449 21.61 -34.26 -0.89
C GLY A 449 20.93 -32.91 -0.89
N ALA A 450 21.66 -31.82 -0.63
CA ALA A 450 21.12 -30.46 -0.69
C ALA A 450 20.55 -30.11 -2.08
N GLY A 451 21.23 -30.52 -3.15
CA GLY A 451 20.72 -30.35 -4.53
C GLY A 451 19.42 -31.10 -4.79
N VAL A 452 19.33 -32.35 -4.36
CA VAL A 452 18.12 -33.17 -4.49
C VAL A 452 16.95 -32.61 -3.69
N PHE A 453 17.18 -32.31 -2.39
CA PHE A 453 16.12 -31.73 -1.55
C PHE A 453 15.72 -30.33 -2.04
N GLY A 454 16.67 -29.52 -2.49
CA GLY A 454 16.38 -28.20 -3.06
C GLY A 454 15.50 -28.26 -4.33
N SER A 455 15.65 -29.30 -5.14
CA SER A 455 14.82 -29.51 -6.33
C SER A 455 13.38 -29.96 -6.02
N LEU A 456 13.13 -30.46 -4.81
CA LEU A 456 11.80 -30.88 -4.35
C LEU A 456 11.00 -29.75 -3.70
N VAL A 457 11.64 -28.64 -3.37
CA VAL A 457 10.96 -27.49 -2.76
C VAL A 457 10.18 -26.74 -3.83
N PRO A 458 8.84 -26.55 -3.66
CA PRO A 458 8.06 -25.77 -4.61
C PRO A 458 8.52 -24.33 -4.61
N GLY A 459 8.71 -23.75 -5.80
CA GLY A 459 9.06 -22.34 -5.95
C GLY A 459 7.84 -21.47 -5.73
N GLY A 460 7.98 -20.40 -4.92
CA GLY A 460 6.98 -19.36 -4.73
C GLY A 460 7.63 -17.97 -4.84
N PHE A 461 6.82 -16.98 -5.23
CA PHE A 461 7.33 -15.60 -5.35
C PHE A 461 7.28 -14.85 -4.02
N ILE A 462 6.16 -14.92 -3.35
CA ILE A 462 5.93 -14.31 -2.03
C ILE A 462 5.19 -15.37 -1.19
N PRO A 463 5.53 -15.56 0.08
CA PRO A 463 4.75 -16.38 0.99
C PRO A 463 3.30 -15.88 1.06
N GLU A 464 2.35 -16.79 1.25
CA GLU A 464 0.99 -16.42 1.55
C GLU A 464 0.94 -15.76 2.93
N GLU A 465 0.35 -14.57 2.98
CA GLU A 465 0.18 -13.80 4.21
C GLU A 465 -1.31 -13.69 4.52
N ASP A 466 -1.66 -13.82 5.79
CA ASP A 466 -3.00 -13.51 6.26
C ASP A 466 -3.17 -11.98 6.32
N MET A 467 -3.98 -11.47 5.40
CA MET A 467 -4.26 -10.03 5.28
C MET A 467 -5.41 -9.57 6.19
N GLY A 468 -6.02 -10.48 6.96
CA GLY A 468 -7.18 -10.20 7.79
C GLY A 468 -8.47 -9.96 7.01
N TYR A 469 -8.50 -10.28 5.71
CA TYR A 469 -9.70 -10.25 4.87
C TYR A 469 -9.61 -11.27 3.74
N PHE A 470 -10.76 -11.66 3.22
CA PHE A 470 -10.85 -12.51 2.04
C PHE A 470 -11.97 -12.03 1.12
N TYR A 471 -11.91 -12.42 -0.14
CA TYR A 471 -12.92 -12.12 -1.14
C TYR A 471 -13.73 -13.36 -1.48
N VAL A 472 -15.05 -13.23 -1.46
CA VAL A 472 -15.98 -14.25 -2.00
C VAL A 472 -16.48 -13.77 -3.34
N ASN A 473 -16.10 -14.45 -4.41
CA ASN A 473 -16.55 -14.12 -5.76
C ASN A 473 -17.71 -15.02 -6.16
N ILE A 474 -18.89 -14.43 -6.31
CA ILE A 474 -20.11 -15.15 -6.66
C ILE A 474 -20.40 -14.91 -8.13
N GLN A 475 -20.33 -15.98 -8.94
CA GLN A 475 -20.64 -15.90 -10.35
C GLN A 475 -21.83 -16.82 -10.69
N LEU A 476 -22.93 -16.21 -11.09
CA LEU A 476 -24.11 -16.91 -11.58
C LEU A 476 -24.02 -17.18 -13.09
N PRO A 477 -24.82 -18.12 -13.62
CA PRO A 477 -24.92 -18.32 -15.07
C PRO A 477 -25.25 -17.04 -15.83
N ASN A 478 -24.81 -16.99 -17.10
CA ASN A 478 -25.08 -15.83 -17.97
C ASN A 478 -26.59 -15.50 -18.01
N ALA A 479 -26.91 -14.21 -18.05
CA ALA A 479 -28.26 -13.66 -18.03
C ALA A 479 -28.99 -13.76 -16.67
N ALA A 480 -28.32 -14.07 -15.57
CA ALA A 480 -28.91 -13.88 -14.26
C ALA A 480 -29.18 -12.39 -14.00
N SER A 481 -30.37 -12.08 -13.48
CA SER A 481 -30.69 -10.69 -13.10
C SER A 481 -29.93 -10.28 -11.84
N LEU A 482 -29.80 -8.95 -11.65
CA LEU A 482 -29.21 -8.38 -10.44
C LEU A 482 -29.96 -8.85 -9.17
N GLN A 483 -31.29 -8.92 -9.24
CA GLN A 483 -32.14 -9.40 -8.14
C GLN A 483 -31.84 -10.85 -7.78
N ARG A 484 -31.67 -11.73 -8.79
CA ARG A 484 -31.30 -13.15 -8.53
C ARG A 484 -29.92 -13.27 -7.91
N THR A 485 -28.97 -12.45 -8.35
CA THR A 485 -27.63 -12.40 -7.76
C THR A 485 -27.69 -11.90 -6.33
N ALA A 486 -28.49 -10.87 -6.04
CA ALA A 486 -28.67 -10.33 -4.71
C ALA A 486 -29.25 -11.35 -3.71
N VAL A 487 -30.19 -12.21 -4.13
CA VAL A 487 -30.73 -13.27 -3.28
C VAL A 487 -29.63 -14.22 -2.83
N ILE A 488 -28.81 -14.73 -3.78
CA ILE A 488 -27.72 -15.64 -3.45
C ILE A 488 -26.64 -14.96 -2.62
N SER A 489 -26.36 -13.66 -2.91
CA SER A 489 -25.39 -12.88 -2.11
C SER A 489 -25.87 -12.73 -0.66
N ASN A 490 -27.18 -12.50 -0.44
CA ASN A 490 -27.75 -12.41 0.89
C ASN A 490 -27.65 -13.75 1.67
N GLU A 491 -27.95 -14.88 1.01
CA GLU A 491 -27.81 -16.20 1.63
C GLU A 491 -26.35 -16.47 2.07
N ILE A 492 -25.38 -16.06 1.25
CA ILE A 492 -23.96 -16.18 1.60
C ILE A 492 -23.58 -15.23 2.73
N GLU A 493 -24.09 -14.02 2.72
CA GLU A 493 -23.88 -13.03 3.77
C GLU A 493 -24.41 -13.53 5.11
N GLU A 494 -25.60 -14.14 5.14
CA GLU A 494 -26.17 -14.76 6.34
C GLU A 494 -25.26 -15.87 6.89
N ILE A 495 -24.73 -16.74 6.02
CA ILE A 495 -23.80 -17.79 6.42
C ILE A 495 -22.50 -17.18 7.00
N LEU A 496 -21.97 -16.13 6.38
CA LEU A 496 -20.74 -15.48 6.85
C LEU A 496 -20.92 -14.78 8.21
N MET A 497 -22.12 -14.24 8.47
CA MET A 497 -22.45 -13.60 9.73
C MET A 497 -22.54 -14.59 10.92
N GLU A 498 -22.66 -15.90 10.66
CA GLU A 498 -22.56 -16.94 11.71
C GLU A 498 -21.11 -17.14 12.23
N TYR A 499 -20.10 -16.62 11.49
CA TYR A 499 -18.69 -16.71 11.84
C TYR A 499 -18.17 -15.32 12.21
N PRO A 500 -18.12 -14.96 13.50
CA PRO A 500 -17.79 -13.60 13.94
C PRO A 500 -16.28 -13.27 13.90
N GLU A 501 -15.43 -14.18 13.40
CA GLU A 501 -13.96 -14.01 13.36
C GLU A 501 -13.47 -13.38 12.08
#